data_f7cfe7e35305cbe78f47c53d4861197e
#
_entry.id   f7cfe7e35305cbe78f47c53d4861197e
#
_cell.length_a   1.000
_cell.length_b   1.000
_cell.length_c   1.000
_cell.angle_alpha   90.00
_cell.angle_beta   90.00
_cell.angle_gamma   90.00
#
_symmetry.space_group_name_H-M   'P 1'
#
loop_
_entity.id
_entity.type
_entity.pdbx_description
1 polymer ?
#
loop_
_entity_poly.entity_id
_entity_poly.type
_entity_poly.pdbx_seq_one_letter_code
_entity_poly.pdbx_strand_id
1 'polypeptide(L)'
;MTALRDDYVLGHSVDEYERLRRQAQILEPATRRVFQSIGLGPGWRCLDVGCGPGESMALMGEIVGPSGEVTGLDQDGRAGHVAIKRLRASGTSRYRFIEADIESVEEIGVPLFDMTFARLVLLFTRDPVAVLRKMYRWTKPGGYIVVQDYHVRTINLHPKLDAYSDLMRVIFETCERCGQDMEFAFKLPAYFVEAGIGAPDGTDVNLPLTSFEPFISMFQAVCRSLLPKAIELGITTDGQMRKVFSDIQQAARSGRYYSALWPLMVSAWKCKPL
;
A
#
# COMPACT_ATOMS: atom_id res chain seq x y z
N MET A 1 19.02 -10.91 16.52
CA MET A 1 18.10 -9.78 16.52
C MET A 1 18.62 -8.81 15.47
N THR A 2 18.11 -8.92 14.24
CA THR A 2 18.45 -8.01 13.15
C THR A 2 17.74 -6.68 13.45
N ALA A 3 18.48 -5.59 13.57
CA ALA A 3 17.89 -4.27 13.73
C ALA A 3 16.97 -4.03 12.52
N LEU A 4 15.71 -3.74 12.80
CA LEU A 4 14.76 -3.25 11.78
C LEU A 4 15.45 -2.06 11.10
N ARG A 5 15.68 -2.14 9.79
CA ARG A 5 16.17 -1.00 9.05
C ARG A 5 15.08 0.08 9.10
N ASP A 6 15.45 1.24 9.64
CA ASP A 6 14.60 2.43 9.80
C ASP A 6 14.24 3.11 8.45
N ASP A 7 14.15 2.32 7.37
CA ASP A 7 13.96 2.83 6.01
C ASP A 7 12.49 3.05 5.65
N TYR A 8 11.52 2.54 6.45
CA TYR A 8 10.12 2.84 6.24
C TYR A 8 9.76 4.20 6.85
N VAL A 9 9.67 5.19 5.99
CA VAL A 9 9.49 6.61 6.34
C VAL A 9 8.29 6.90 7.24
N LEU A 10 7.22 6.07 7.20
CA LEU A 10 6.00 6.23 8.00
C LEU A 10 6.08 5.54 9.39
N GLY A 11 7.12 4.74 9.65
CA GLY A 11 7.34 4.06 10.93
C GLY A 11 6.39 2.88 11.21
N HIS A 12 6.50 2.33 12.44
CA HIS A 12 5.83 1.07 12.85
C HIS A 12 5.06 1.24 14.17
N SER A 13 4.24 2.29 14.28
CA SER A 13 3.43 2.57 15.47
C SER A 13 2.04 1.91 15.42
N VAL A 14 1.38 1.78 16.57
CA VAL A 14 -0.02 1.31 16.64
C VAL A 14 -0.94 2.22 15.82
N ASP A 15 -0.74 3.53 15.89
CA ASP A 15 -1.51 4.52 15.13
C ASP A 15 -1.31 4.33 13.62
N GLU A 16 -0.09 3.95 13.19
CA GLU A 16 0.22 3.65 11.80
C GLU A 16 -0.54 2.39 11.32
N TYR A 17 -0.60 1.34 12.13
CA TYR A 17 -1.38 0.14 11.78
C TYR A 17 -2.89 0.43 11.67
N GLU A 18 -3.45 1.27 12.53
CA GLU A 18 -4.83 1.70 12.41
C GLU A 18 -5.06 2.54 11.15
N ARG A 19 -4.11 3.42 10.82
CA ARG A 19 -4.14 4.18 9.58
C ARG A 19 -4.15 3.26 8.35
N LEU A 20 -3.25 2.27 8.31
CA LEU A 20 -3.16 1.28 7.23
C LEU A 20 -4.45 0.48 7.07
N ARG A 21 -5.09 0.11 8.17
CA ARG A 21 -6.40 -0.57 8.15
C ARG A 21 -7.50 0.29 7.54
N ARG A 22 -7.61 1.55 7.95
CA ARG A 22 -8.59 2.49 7.38
C ARG A 22 -8.34 2.72 5.89
N GLN A 23 -7.08 2.87 5.49
CA GLN A 23 -6.70 2.99 4.09
C GLN A 23 -7.12 1.74 3.29
N ALA A 24 -6.88 0.56 3.84
CA ALA A 24 -7.24 -0.69 3.20
C ALA A 24 -8.76 -0.83 2.96
N GLN A 25 -9.60 -0.37 3.88
CA GLN A 25 -11.05 -0.35 3.72
C GLN A 25 -11.50 0.56 2.56
N ILE A 26 -10.86 1.71 2.39
CA ILE A 26 -11.14 2.62 1.28
C ILE A 26 -10.74 1.99 -0.07
N LEU A 27 -9.66 1.22 -0.07
CA LEU A 27 -9.10 0.61 -1.28
C LEU A 27 -9.70 -0.76 -1.62
N GLU A 28 -10.39 -1.40 -0.66
CA GLU A 28 -10.94 -2.74 -0.83
C GLU A 28 -11.80 -2.90 -2.08
N PRO A 29 -12.76 -2.00 -2.41
CA PRO A 29 -13.58 -2.15 -3.61
C PRO A 29 -12.75 -2.22 -4.90
N ALA A 30 -11.68 -1.44 -5.00
CA ALA A 30 -10.79 -1.45 -6.15
C ALA A 30 -9.96 -2.74 -6.20
N THR A 31 -9.43 -3.19 -5.05
CA THR A 31 -8.69 -4.45 -4.97
C THR A 31 -9.58 -5.65 -5.31
N ARG A 32 -10.82 -5.65 -4.83
CA ARG A 32 -11.81 -6.71 -5.13
C ARG A 32 -12.14 -6.77 -6.63
N ARG A 33 -12.28 -5.61 -7.32
CA ARG A 33 -12.48 -5.59 -8.78
C ARG A 33 -11.31 -6.23 -9.53
N VAL A 34 -10.07 -5.93 -9.14
CA VAL A 34 -8.88 -6.53 -9.76
C VAL A 34 -8.85 -8.04 -9.53
N PHE A 35 -9.13 -8.51 -8.32
CA PHE A 35 -9.21 -9.94 -8.03
C PHE A 35 -10.30 -10.66 -8.85
N GLN A 36 -11.44 -10.00 -9.04
CA GLN A 36 -12.50 -10.50 -9.94
C GLN A 36 -12.04 -10.53 -11.41
N SER A 37 -11.33 -9.52 -11.87
CA SER A 37 -10.85 -9.43 -13.26
C SER A 37 -9.87 -10.55 -13.63
N ILE A 38 -9.09 -11.02 -12.67
CA ILE A 38 -8.16 -12.14 -12.87
C ILE A 38 -8.77 -13.52 -12.55
N GLY A 39 -10.04 -13.55 -12.10
CA GLY A 39 -10.73 -14.78 -11.74
C GLY A 39 -10.22 -15.42 -10.46
N LEU A 40 -9.71 -14.64 -9.49
CA LEU A 40 -9.31 -15.18 -8.19
C LEU A 40 -10.47 -16.01 -7.60
N GLY A 41 -10.20 -17.24 -7.23
CA GLY A 41 -11.25 -18.16 -6.81
C GLY A 41 -10.83 -19.17 -5.73
N PRO A 42 -11.77 -20.06 -5.35
CA PRO A 42 -11.57 -21.05 -4.30
C PRO A 42 -10.34 -21.94 -4.54
N GLY A 43 -9.61 -22.23 -3.46
CA GLY A 43 -8.47 -23.14 -3.48
C GLY A 43 -7.15 -22.53 -3.94
N TRP A 44 -7.13 -21.27 -4.41
CA TRP A 44 -5.89 -20.62 -4.83
C TRP A 44 -4.93 -20.43 -3.66
N ARG A 45 -3.64 -20.46 -4.00
CA ARG A 45 -2.53 -20.12 -3.11
C ARG A 45 -2.04 -18.73 -3.49
N CYS A 46 -2.16 -17.78 -2.57
CA CYS A 46 -1.81 -16.38 -2.78
C CYS A 46 -0.65 -15.96 -1.89
N LEU A 47 0.22 -15.10 -2.43
CA LEU A 47 1.25 -14.38 -1.69
C LEU A 47 0.90 -12.89 -1.67
N ASP A 48 0.86 -12.30 -0.48
CA ASP A 48 0.73 -10.86 -0.25
C ASP A 48 2.12 -10.31 0.16
N VAL A 49 2.77 -9.61 -0.75
CA VAL A 49 4.09 -9.00 -0.56
C VAL A 49 3.90 -7.64 0.10
N GLY A 50 4.57 -7.40 1.23
CA GLY A 50 4.36 -6.22 2.05
C GLY A 50 2.98 -6.22 2.69
N CYS A 51 2.61 -7.35 3.31
CA CYS A 51 1.24 -7.58 3.79
C CYS A 51 0.81 -6.68 4.95
N GLY A 52 1.74 -6.04 5.67
CA GLY A 52 1.45 -5.16 6.82
C GLY A 52 0.48 -5.80 7.81
N PRO A 53 -0.60 -5.07 8.22
CA PRO A 53 -1.60 -5.58 9.15
C PRO A 53 -2.54 -6.65 8.55
N GLY A 54 -2.33 -7.12 7.31
CA GLY A 54 -2.99 -8.27 6.71
C GLY A 54 -4.40 -8.01 6.16
N GLU A 55 -4.74 -6.79 5.80
CA GLU A 55 -6.09 -6.48 5.29
C GLU A 55 -6.31 -7.04 3.87
N SER A 56 -5.29 -7.00 2.99
CA SER A 56 -5.36 -7.69 1.68
C SER A 56 -5.42 -9.20 1.83
N MET A 57 -4.69 -9.75 2.82
CA MET A 57 -4.76 -11.17 3.14
C MET A 57 -6.16 -11.59 3.58
N ALA A 58 -6.86 -10.77 4.37
CA ALA A 58 -8.24 -11.04 4.78
C ALA A 58 -9.16 -11.15 3.56
N LEU A 59 -9.08 -10.18 2.66
CA LEU A 59 -9.87 -10.15 1.42
C LEU A 59 -9.57 -11.35 0.52
N MET A 60 -8.30 -11.71 0.35
CA MET A 60 -7.92 -12.92 -0.40
C MET A 60 -8.52 -14.16 0.25
N GLY A 61 -8.40 -14.28 1.59
CA GLY A 61 -8.88 -15.44 2.34
C GLY A 61 -10.38 -15.66 2.24
N GLU A 62 -11.17 -14.57 2.21
CA GLU A 62 -12.62 -14.64 1.94
C GLU A 62 -12.93 -15.27 0.57
N ILE A 63 -12.12 -14.92 -0.45
CA ILE A 63 -12.36 -15.35 -1.83
C ILE A 63 -11.85 -16.79 -2.06
N VAL A 64 -10.63 -17.11 -1.59
CA VAL A 64 -10.04 -18.43 -1.82
C VAL A 64 -10.62 -19.52 -0.90
N GLY A 65 -11.24 -19.12 0.20
CA GLY A 65 -11.96 -20.02 1.09
C GLY A 65 -11.07 -21.02 1.85
N PRO A 66 -11.68 -21.99 2.56
CA PRO A 66 -10.97 -22.91 3.46
C PRO A 66 -10.04 -23.89 2.74
N SER A 67 -10.24 -24.14 1.44
CA SER A 67 -9.34 -24.95 0.61
C SER A 67 -8.13 -24.18 0.11
N GLY A 68 -8.17 -22.83 0.15
CA GLY A 68 -7.10 -21.94 -0.27
C GLY A 68 -6.03 -21.72 0.81
N GLU A 69 -4.98 -20.99 0.43
CA GLU A 69 -3.90 -20.59 1.33
C GLU A 69 -3.46 -19.15 1.00
N VAL A 70 -3.33 -18.33 2.02
CA VAL A 70 -2.80 -16.96 1.88
C VAL A 70 -1.55 -16.83 2.74
N THR A 71 -0.43 -16.52 2.10
CA THR A 71 0.85 -16.24 2.74
C THR A 71 1.11 -14.75 2.68
N GLY A 72 1.39 -14.12 3.82
CA GLY A 72 1.90 -12.75 3.89
C GLY A 72 3.41 -12.75 4.00
N LEU A 73 4.06 -11.79 3.36
CA LEU A 73 5.48 -11.51 3.50
C LEU A 73 5.64 -10.04 3.89
N ASP A 74 6.32 -9.78 4.99
CA ASP A 74 6.63 -8.42 5.45
C ASP A 74 7.88 -8.42 6.34
N GLN A 75 8.61 -7.32 6.35
CA GLN A 75 9.75 -7.12 7.26
C GLN A 75 9.30 -6.81 8.70
N ASP A 76 8.07 -6.31 8.89
CA ASP A 76 7.50 -6.04 10.20
C ASP A 76 6.90 -7.30 10.82
N GLY A 77 7.74 -8.06 11.53
CA GLY A 77 7.32 -9.28 12.21
C GLY A 77 6.22 -9.04 13.24
N ARG A 78 6.15 -7.87 13.88
CA ARG A 78 5.11 -7.57 14.88
C ARG A 78 3.75 -7.44 14.22
N ALA A 79 3.64 -6.63 13.18
CA ALA A 79 2.40 -6.47 12.42
C ALA A 79 1.95 -7.82 11.83
N GLY A 80 2.87 -8.56 11.22
CA GLY A 80 2.59 -9.85 10.61
C GLY A 80 2.08 -10.89 11.60
N HIS A 81 2.71 -11.04 12.77
CA HIS A 81 2.26 -12.00 13.80
C HIS A 81 0.89 -11.63 14.37
N VAL A 82 0.60 -10.34 14.60
CA VAL A 82 -0.72 -9.89 15.04
C VAL A 82 -1.78 -10.17 13.95
N ALA A 83 -1.45 -9.87 12.69
CA ALA A 83 -2.32 -10.15 11.55
C ALA A 83 -2.67 -11.64 11.46
N ILE A 84 -1.67 -12.53 11.51
CA ILE A 84 -1.86 -13.98 11.42
C ILE A 84 -2.75 -14.52 12.54
N LYS A 85 -2.53 -14.06 13.77
CA LYS A 85 -3.38 -14.48 14.90
C LYS A 85 -4.86 -14.12 14.66
N ARG A 86 -5.12 -12.90 14.20
CA ARG A 86 -6.47 -12.43 13.87
C ARG A 86 -7.08 -13.22 12.70
N LEU A 87 -6.32 -13.40 11.63
CA LEU A 87 -6.79 -14.06 10.41
C LEU A 87 -7.07 -15.54 10.63
N ARG A 88 -6.23 -16.25 11.37
CA ARG A 88 -6.48 -17.66 11.74
C ARG A 88 -7.74 -17.82 12.59
N ALA A 89 -8.03 -16.86 13.46
CA ALA A 89 -9.24 -16.88 14.27
C ALA A 89 -10.52 -16.68 13.44
N SER A 90 -10.46 -16.08 12.26
CA SER A 90 -11.61 -15.93 11.35
C SER A 90 -12.03 -17.26 10.68
N GLY A 91 -11.09 -18.20 10.56
CA GLY A 91 -11.36 -19.51 9.95
C GLY A 91 -11.67 -19.49 8.45
N THR A 92 -11.49 -18.36 7.76
CA THR A 92 -11.88 -18.19 6.35
C THR A 92 -10.97 -18.94 5.38
N SER A 93 -9.67 -19.09 5.72
CA SER A 93 -8.66 -19.75 4.89
C SER A 93 -7.49 -20.24 5.73
N ARG A 94 -6.47 -20.83 5.09
CA ARG A 94 -5.19 -21.15 5.72
C ARG A 94 -4.25 -19.97 5.57
N TYR A 95 -3.74 -19.44 6.70
CA TYR A 95 -2.88 -18.26 6.72
C TYR A 95 -1.49 -18.59 7.21
N ARG A 96 -0.47 -18.07 6.50
CA ARG A 96 0.95 -18.13 6.85
C ARG A 96 1.56 -16.75 6.85
N PHE A 97 2.69 -16.59 7.53
CA PHE A 97 3.49 -15.37 7.53
C PHE A 97 4.97 -15.72 7.40
N ILE A 98 5.66 -14.94 6.58
CA ILE A 98 7.10 -14.99 6.37
C ILE A 98 7.65 -13.61 6.75
N GLU A 99 8.45 -13.56 7.81
CA GLU A 99 9.17 -12.35 8.20
C GLU A 99 10.41 -12.21 7.33
N ALA A 100 10.36 -11.33 6.36
CA ALA A 100 11.47 -11.07 5.44
C ALA A 100 11.36 -9.69 4.79
N ASP A 101 12.51 -9.10 4.51
CA ASP A 101 12.62 -7.91 3.67
C ASP A 101 12.61 -8.34 2.19
N ILE A 102 11.62 -7.83 1.43
CA ILE A 102 11.43 -8.14 0.01
C ILE A 102 12.63 -7.75 -0.86
N GLU A 103 13.37 -6.73 -0.47
CA GLU A 103 14.55 -6.30 -1.23
C GLU A 103 15.72 -7.26 -1.08
N SER A 104 15.86 -7.92 0.07
CA SER A 104 17.00 -8.80 0.38
C SER A 104 16.69 -10.29 0.25
N VAL A 105 15.42 -10.71 0.43
CA VAL A 105 15.06 -12.14 0.35
C VAL A 105 15.11 -12.66 -1.09
N GLU A 106 15.79 -13.78 -1.32
CA GLU A 106 15.83 -14.44 -2.64
C GLU A 106 14.91 -15.65 -2.72
N GLU A 107 14.85 -16.45 -1.67
CA GLU A 107 14.05 -17.68 -1.60
C GLU A 107 13.15 -17.63 -0.36
N ILE A 108 11.91 -18.00 -0.54
CA ILE A 108 10.91 -17.99 0.54
C ILE A 108 10.51 -19.40 1.02
N GLY A 109 11.15 -20.44 0.49
CA GLY A 109 11.05 -21.81 0.99
C GLY A 109 9.66 -22.44 0.93
N VAL A 110 8.78 -21.94 0.07
CA VAL A 110 7.40 -22.42 -0.11
C VAL A 110 7.10 -22.72 -1.57
N PRO A 111 6.13 -23.61 -1.85
CA PRO A 111 5.72 -23.87 -3.21
C PRO A 111 5.16 -22.62 -3.90
N LEU A 112 5.26 -22.57 -5.24
CA LEU A 112 4.80 -21.46 -6.06
C LEU A 112 3.32 -21.12 -5.84
N PHE A 113 2.95 -19.87 -6.12
CA PHE A 113 1.63 -19.30 -5.90
C PHE A 113 0.82 -19.19 -7.20
N ASP A 114 -0.51 -19.28 -7.07
CA ASP A 114 -1.44 -18.97 -8.15
C ASP A 114 -1.52 -17.46 -8.38
N MET A 115 -1.30 -16.67 -7.32
CA MET A 115 -1.20 -15.21 -7.41
C MET A 115 -0.12 -14.68 -6.46
N THR A 116 0.73 -13.79 -6.96
CA THR A 116 1.56 -12.90 -6.15
C THR A 116 1.01 -11.48 -6.27
N PHE A 117 0.81 -10.84 -5.14
CA PHE A 117 0.17 -9.53 -5.04
C PHE A 117 1.03 -8.58 -4.22
N ALA A 118 1.08 -7.31 -4.62
CA ALA A 118 1.68 -6.23 -3.83
C ALA A 118 0.79 -4.98 -3.92
N ARG A 119 0.49 -4.35 -2.79
CA ARG A 119 -0.29 -3.11 -2.75
C ARG A 119 0.41 -2.07 -1.88
N LEU A 120 0.76 -0.92 -2.50
CA LEU A 120 1.44 0.19 -1.85
C LEU A 120 2.78 -0.26 -1.23
N VAL A 121 3.55 -1.01 -1.99
CA VAL A 121 4.83 -1.58 -1.58
C VAL A 121 5.95 -1.12 -2.50
N LEU A 122 5.77 -1.27 -3.81
CA LEU A 122 6.86 -1.06 -4.76
C LEU A 122 7.32 0.40 -4.78
N LEU A 123 6.44 1.35 -4.53
CA LEU A 123 6.79 2.77 -4.41
C LEU A 123 7.76 3.07 -3.26
N PHE A 124 7.92 2.15 -2.30
CA PHE A 124 8.87 2.26 -1.17
C PHE A 124 10.14 1.46 -1.38
N THR A 125 10.27 0.71 -2.47
CA THR A 125 11.45 -0.10 -2.76
C THR A 125 12.47 0.66 -3.60
N ARG A 126 13.76 0.35 -3.44
CA ARG A 126 14.85 0.97 -4.21
C ARG A 126 14.90 0.43 -5.64
N ASP A 127 14.56 -0.85 -5.80
CA ASP A 127 14.53 -1.53 -7.10
C ASP A 127 13.20 -2.28 -7.28
N PRO A 128 12.14 -1.59 -7.72
CA PRO A 128 10.84 -2.20 -7.98
C PRO A 128 10.89 -3.27 -9.08
N VAL A 129 11.82 -3.15 -10.01
CA VAL A 129 12.01 -4.13 -11.09
C VAL A 129 12.56 -5.45 -10.54
N ALA A 130 13.51 -5.40 -9.59
CA ALA A 130 13.99 -6.60 -8.91
C ALA A 130 12.89 -7.28 -8.09
N VAL A 131 12.05 -6.50 -7.40
CA VAL A 131 10.89 -7.03 -6.66
C VAL A 131 9.91 -7.73 -7.61
N LEU A 132 9.59 -7.12 -8.75
CA LEU A 132 8.73 -7.74 -9.77
C LEU A 132 9.31 -9.05 -10.30
N ARG A 133 10.64 -9.13 -10.53
CA ARG A 133 11.31 -10.38 -10.92
C ARG A 133 11.16 -11.48 -9.86
N LYS A 134 11.24 -11.13 -8.57
CA LYS A 134 11.03 -12.08 -7.46
C LYS A 134 9.58 -12.57 -7.45
N MET A 135 8.60 -11.67 -7.53
CA MET A 135 7.19 -12.02 -7.62
C MET A 135 6.92 -12.96 -8.81
N TYR A 136 7.52 -12.67 -9.98
CA TYR A 136 7.40 -13.52 -11.16
C TYR A 136 7.99 -14.93 -10.94
N ARG A 137 9.17 -15.04 -10.30
CA ARG A 137 9.77 -16.35 -9.97
C ARG A 137 8.87 -17.17 -9.04
N TRP A 138 8.25 -16.55 -8.06
CA TRP A 138 7.38 -17.20 -7.08
C TRP A 138 5.96 -17.50 -7.60
N THR A 139 5.60 -17.00 -8.77
CA THR A 139 4.32 -17.28 -9.42
C THR A 139 4.42 -18.53 -10.29
N LYS A 140 3.41 -19.41 -10.21
CA LYS A 140 3.27 -20.59 -11.08
C LYS A 140 3.11 -20.19 -12.56
N PRO A 141 3.50 -21.06 -13.52
CA PRO A 141 2.95 -20.97 -14.87
C PRO A 141 1.40 -20.94 -14.82
N GLY A 142 0.77 -20.06 -15.59
CA GLY A 142 -0.67 -19.82 -15.55
C GLY A 142 -1.17 -18.97 -14.37
N GLY A 143 -0.30 -18.61 -13.40
CA GLY A 143 -0.62 -17.76 -12.28
C GLY A 143 -0.47 -16.26 -12.60
N TYR A 144 -0.89 -15.40 -11.68
CA TYR A 144 -0.93 -13.94 -11.89
C TYR A 144 0.07 -13.20 -10.99
N ILE A 145 0.71 -12.19 -11.58
CA ILE A 145 1.42 -11.13 -10.87
C ILE A 145 0.50 -9.91 -10.88
N VAL A 146 0.20 -9.35 -9.70
CA VAL A 146 -0.71 -8.23 -9.54
C VAL A 146 -0.06 -7.16 -8.67
N VAL A 147 -0.05 -5.93 -9.14
CA VAL A 147 0.46 -4.78 -8.37
C VAL A 147 -0.56 -3.66 -8.37
N GLN A 148 -0.74 -3.03 -7.21
CA GLN A 148 -1.54 -1.82 -7.04
C GLN A 148 -0.68 -0.78 -6.33
N ASP A 149 -0.50 0.39 -6.95
CA ASP A 149 0.30 1.45 -6.34
C ASP A 149 -0.23 2.86 -6.66
N TYR A 150 0.28 3.88 -5.95
CA TYR A 150 -0.21 5.24 -6.05
C TYR A 150 0.58 6.12 -7.02
N HIS A 151 -0.16 6.97 -7.73
CA HIS A 151 0.31 8.23 -8.25
C HIS A 151 -0.17 9.34 -7.33
N VAL A 152 0.70 9.78 -6.42
CA VAL A 152 0.28 10.61 -5.29
C VAL A 152 0.01 12.06 -5.69
N ARG A 153 0.64 12.55 -6.77
CA ARG A 153 0.50 13.92 -7.27
C ARG A 153 -0.92 14.31 -7.73
N THR A 154 -1.82 13.35 -7.89
CA THR A 154 -3.23 13.63 -8.28
C THR A 154 -4.10 14.13 -7.14
N ILE A 155 -3.63 14.06 -5.91
CA ILE A 155 -4.38 14.51 -4.73
C ILE A 155 -4.82 15.96 -4.89
N ASN A 156 -6.10 16.25 -4.61
CA ASN A 156 -6.62 17.61 -4.70
C ASN A 156 -7.76 17.85 -3.71
N LEU A 157 -7.97 19.13 -3.37
CA LEU A 157 -9.06 19.57 -2.51
C LEU A 157 -9.75 20.80 -3.13
N HIS A 158 -11.07 20.76 -3.18
CA HIS A 158 -11.88 21.88 -3.65
C HIS A 158 -13.02 22.18 -2.65
N PRO A 159 -13.24 23.45 -2.30
CA PRO A 159 -12.44 24.63 -2.63
C PRO A 159 -11.06 24.61 -1.96
N LYS A 160 -10.15 25.45 -2.43
CA LYS A 160 -8.79 25.57 -1.88
C LYS A 160 -8.81 25.92 -0.40
N LEU A 161 -7.90 25.31 0.34
CA LEU A 161 -7.62 25.55 1.74
C LEU A 161 -6.10 25.65 1.94
N ASP A 162 -5.58 26.78 2.38
CA ASP A 162 -4.13 27.02 2.50
C ASP A 162 -3.48 26.04 3.47
N ALA A 163 -4.12 25.76 4.60
CA ALA A 163 -3.62 24.80 5.58
C ALA A 163 -3.51 23.36 4.99
N TYR A 164 -4.39 22.98 4.05
CA TYR A 164 -4.25 21.75 3.30
C TYR A 164 -3.04 21.80 2.36
N SER A 165 -2.85 22.90 1.66
CA SER A 165 -1.69 23.07 0.77
C SER A 165 -0.37 22.95 1.53
N ASP A 166 -0.28 23.55 2.73
CA ASP A 166 0.88 23.43 3.61
C ASP A 166 1.09 21.99 4.10
N LEU A 167 0.02 21.30 4.50
CA LEU A 167 0.08 19.87 4.88
C LEU A 167 0.66 19.02 3.75
N MET A 168 0.12 19.16 2.55
CA MET A 168 0.56 18.38 1.39
C MET A 168 1.98 18.72 0.96
N ARG A 169 2.38 19.98 1.05
CA ARG A 169 3.77 20.40 0.80
C ARG A 169 4.73 19.66 1.73
N VAL A 170 4.45 19.62 3.03
CA VAL A 170 5.31 18.93 4.01
C VAL A 170 5.40 17.44 3.69
N ILE A 171 4.27 16.78 3.36
CA ILE A 171 4.25 15.37 2.99
C ILE A 171 5.09 15.13 1.73
N PHE A 172 4.86 15.88 0.66
CA PHE A 172 5.55 15.69 -0.61
C PHE A 172 7.04 15.94 -0.51
N GLU A 173 7.44 17.09 0.05
CA GLU A 173 8.85 17.42 0.21
C GLU A 173 9.61 16.40 1.07
N THR A 174 8.96 15.88 2.14
CA THR A 174 9.58 14.87 2.99
C THR A 174 9.78 13.56 2.23
N CYS A 175 8.73 13.06 1.56
CA CYS A 175 8.78 11.84 0.79
C CYS A 175 9.83 11.92 -0.34
N GLU A 176 9.86 13.01 -1.09
CA GLU A 176 10.81 13.21 -2.19
C GLU A 176 12.26 13.30 -1.71
N ARG A 177 12.52 14.00 -0.58
CA ARG A 177 13.86 14.02 0.01
C ARG A 177 14.28 12.67 0.59
N CYS A 178 13.33 11.80 0.91
CA CYS A 178 13.60 10.42 1.27
C CYS A 178 13.71 9.49 0.05
N GLY A 179 13.67 10.03 -1.18
CA GLY A 179 13.87 9.27 -2.41
C GLY A 179 12.61 8.58 -2.93
N GLN A 180 11.42 8.91 -2.42
CA GLN A 180 10.19 8.31 -2.87
C GLN A 180 9.68 8.95 -4.16
N ASP A 181 9.26 8.12 -5.10
CA ASP A 181 8.69 8.55 -6.38
C ASP A 181 7.18 8.77 -6.26
N MET A 182 6.77 10.04 -6.17
CA MET A 182 5.37 10.41 -6.00
C MET A 182 4.50 10.21 -7.26
N GLU A 183 5.12 9.86 -8.40
CA GLU A 183 4.47 9.55 -9.68
C GLU A 183 4.57 8.06 -10.05
N PHE A 184 4.93 7.23 -9.10
CA PHE A 184 5.34 5.84 -9.27
C PHE A 184 4.37 5.01 -10.11
N ALA A 185 3.06 5.09 -9.84
CA ALA A 185 2.09 4.16 -10.41
C ALA A 185 1.97 4.22 -11.95
N PHE A 186 2.26 5.36 -12.56
CA PHE A 186 2.26 5.46 -14.03
C PHE A 186 3.41 4.70 -14.68
N LYS A 187 4.46 4.38 -13.92
CA LYS A 187 5.63 3.63 -14.39
C LYS A 187 5.43 2.12 -14.31
N LEU A 188 4.38 1.63 -13.60
CA LEU A 188 4.14 0.20 -13.41
C LEU A 188 4.16 -0.61 -14.72
N PRO A 189 3.47 -0.22 -15.80
CA PRO A 189 3.52 -0.98 -17.04
C PRO A 189 4.92 -1.11 -17.63
N ALA A 190 5.74 -0.05 -17.54
CA ALA A 190 7.12 -0.08 -18.00
C ALA A 190 7.97 -1.00 -17.12
N TYR A 191 7.80 -0.97 -15.80
CA TYR A 191 8.53 -1.85 -14.88
C TYR A 191 8.22 -3.34 -15.11
N PHE A 192 6.98 -3.70 -15.50
CA PHE A 192 6.65 -5.07 -15.90
C PHE A 192 7.48 -5.51 -17.13
N VAL A 193 7.64 -4.63 -18.11
CA VAL A 193 8.46 -4.90 -19.30
C VAL A 193 9.94 -4.99 -18.95
N GLU A 194 10.47 -4.08 -18.15
CA GLU A 194 11.87 -4.06 -17.70
C GLU A 194 12.21 -5.27 -16.82
N ALA A 195 11.25 -5.79 -16.08
CA ALA A 195 11.39 -7.01 -15.31
C ALA A 195 11.45 -8.29 -16.16
N GLY A 196 11.19 -8.18 -17.48
CA GLY A 196 11.10 -9.33 -18.38
C GLY A 196 9.79 -10.10 -18.28
N ILE A 197 8.78 -9.54 -17.62
CA ILE A 197 7.44 -10.12 -17.46
C ILE A 197 6.60 -9.88 -18.73
N GLY A 198 6.90 -8.83 -19.47
CA GLY A 198 6.13 -8.34 -20.61
C GLY A 198 5.08 -7.31 -20.20
N ALA A 199 4.41 -6.70 -21.18
CA ALA A 199 3.36 -5.72 -20.91
C ALA A 199 2.23 -6.36 -20.09
N PRO A 200 1.59 -5.62 -19.14
CA PRO A 200 0.42 -6.10 -18.43
C PRO A 200 -0.68 -6.58 -19.37
N ASP A 201 -1.41 -7.63 -18.98
CA ASP A 201 -2.60 -8.09 -19.69
C ASP A 201 -3.80 -7.20 -19.42
N GLY A 202 -3.77 -6.49 -18.30
CA GLY A 202 -4.79 -5.50 -17.96
C GLY A 202 -4.31 -4.51 -16.93
N THR A 203 -5.02 -3.39 -16.89
CA THR A 203 -4.84 -2.32 -15.90
C THR A 203 -6.19 -1.85 -15.40
N ASP A 204 -6.26 -1.38 -14.15
CA ASP A 204 -7.42 -0.69 -13.58
C ASP A 204 -6.98 0.59 -12.90
N VAL A 205 -7.86 1.57 -12.89
CA VAL A 205 -7.60 2.88 -12.27
C VAL A 205 -8.70 3.18 -11.27
N ASN A 206 -8.31 3.54 -10.05
CA ASN A 206 -9.22 3.96 -9.01
C ASN A 206 -8.87 5.38 -8.52
N LEU A 207 -9.83 6.28 -8.61
CA LEU A 207 -9.67 7.68 -8.22
C LEU A 207 -10.88 8.12 -7.37
N PRO A 208 -10.88 7.84 -6.07
CA PRO A 208 -12.01 8.18 -5.20
C PRO A 208 -12.15 9.69 -5.01
N LEU A 209 -13.40 10.17 -5.05
CA LEU A 209 -13.78 11.50 -4.63
C LEU A 209 -14.64 11.36 -3.37
N THR A 210 -14.25 11.99 -2.28
CA THR A 210 -14.93 11.91 -0.99
C THR A 210 -15.19 13.29 -0.36
N SER A 211 -15.90 13.30 0.75
CA SER A 211 -15.94 14.48 1.62
C SER A 211 -14.61 14.68 2.35
N PHE A 212 -14.46 15.86 2.97
CA PHE A 212 -13.23 16.32 3.61
C PHE A 212 -12.76 15.41 4.76
N GLU A 213 -13.69 15.00 5.64
CA GLU A 213 -13.34 14.36 6.92
C GLU A 213 -12.53 13.05 6.78
N PRO A 214 -12.98 12.02 6.02
CA PRO A 214 -12.20 10.79 5.89
C PRO A 214 -10.86 11.02 5.18
N PHE A 215 -10.83 11.96 4.23
CA PHE A 215 -9.64 12.34 3.49
C PHE A 215 -8.61 13.01 4.39
N ILE A 216 -9.00 14.10 5.07
CA ILE A 216 -8.06 14.92 5.83
C ILE A 216 -7.51 14.18 7.06
N SER A 217 -8.33 13.35 7.71
CA SER A 217 -7.86 12.56 8.85
C SER A 217 -6.77 11.58 8.46
N MET A 218 -6.87 10.98 7.26
CA MET A 218 -5.83 10.10 6.70
C MET A 218 -4.52 10.86 6.48
N PHE A 219 -4.57 12.01 5.78
CA PHE A 219 -3.35 12.75 5.45
C PHE A 219 -2.74 13.47 6.65
N GLN A 220 -3.54 13.83 7.65
CA GLN A 220 -3.01 14.28 8.94
C GLN A 220 -2.26 13.16 9.67
N ALA A 221 -2.75 11.92 9.61
CA ALA A 221 -2.05 10.78 10.20
C ALA A 221 -0.72 10.50 9.46
N VAL A 222 -0.73 10.49 8.12
CA VAL A 222 0.49 10.39 7.30
C VAL A 222 1.49 11.49 7.68
N CYS A 223 1.04 12.74 7.77
CA CYS A 223 1.92 13.85 8.13
C CYS A 223 2.50 13.70 9.53
N ARG A 224 1.72 13.22 10.52
CA ARG A 224 2.24 12.96 11.87
C ARG A 224 3.33 11.89 11.88
N SER A 225 3.16 10.83 11.10
CA SER A 225 4.18 9.78 10.95
C SER A 225 5.47 10.33 10.31
N LEU A 226 5.35 11.24 9.35
CA LEU A 226 6.48 11.89 8.67
C LEU A 226 7.13 13.05 9.46
N LEU A 227 6.42 13.61 10.45
CA LEU A 227 6.79 14.86 11.11
C LEU A 227 8.19 14.86 11.73
N PRO A 228 8.64 13.80 12.43
CA PRO A 228 10.00 13.77 12.96
C PRO A 228 11.05 13.94 11.85
N LYS A 229 10.86 13.25 10.72
CA LYS A 229 11.77 13.33 9.57
C LYS A 229 11.67 14.67 8.84
N ALA A 230 10.47 15.24 8.72
CA ALA A 230 10.28 16.57 8.15
C ALA A 230 11.00 17.68 8.94
N ILE A 231 10.99 17.57 10.26
CA ILE A 231 11.71 18.50 11.15
C ILE A 231 13.23 18.31 11.01
N GLU A 232 13.72 17.07 11.04
CA GLU A 232 15.14 16.74 10.83
C GLU A 232 15.66 17.33 9.52
N LEU A 233 14.86 17.22 8.45
CA LEU A 233 15.18 17.77 7.12
C LEU A 233 15.00 19.30 7.02
N GLY A 234 14.52 19.97 8.05
CA GLY A 234 14.27 21.42 8.04
C GLY A 234 13.12 21.88 7.15
N ILE A 235 12.19 20.98 6.80
CA ILE A 235 11.03 21.28 5.93
C ILE A 235 9.96 22.05 6.70
N THR A 236 9.81 21.76 7.99
CA THR A 236 8.81 22.37 8.88
C THR A 236 9.30 22.39 10.33
N THR A 237 8.48 23.00 11.19
CA THR A 237 8.67 22.99 12.66
C THR A 237 7.40 22.54 13.36
N ASP A 238 7.51 22.10 14.62
CA ASP A 238 6.35 21.75 15.44
C ASP A 238 5.34 22.90 15.54
N GLY A 239 5.83 24.15 15.67
CA GLY A 239 4.97 25.33 15.77
C GLY A 239 4.15 25.55 14.49
N GLN A 240 4.79 25.44 13.32
CA GLN A 240 4.12 25.55 12.04
C GLN A 240 3.05 24.46 11.87
N MET A 241 3.38 23.20 12.19
CA MET A 241 2.44 22.10 12.02
C MET A 241 1.28 22.15 13.02
N ARG A 242 1.49 22.60 14.26
CA ARG A 242 0.37 22.86 15.18
C ARG A 242 -0.61 23.87 14.61
N LYS A 243 -0.12 24.95 13.98
CA LYS A 243 -0.98 25.93 13.31
C LYS A 243 -1.75 25.28 12.15
N VAL A 244 -1.08 24.55 11.25
CA VAL A 244 -1.71 23.86 10.13
C VAL A 244 -2.82 22.93 10.61
N PHE A 245 -2.57 22.08 11.62
CA PHE A 245 -3.60 21.17 12.16
C PHE A 245 -4.77 21.92 12.80
N SER A 246 -4.52 23.05 13.48
CA SER A 246 -5.57 23.91 14.06
C SER A 246 -6.44 24.52 12.97
N ASP A 247 -5.84 25.06 11.91
CA ASP A 247 -6.57 25.69 10.80
C ASP A 247 -7.41 24.65 10.03
N ILE A 248 -6.89 23.42 9.84
CA ILE A 248 -7.64 22.30 9.28
C ILE A 248 -8.86 21.93 10.15
N GLN A 249 -8.69 21.87 11.47
CA GLN A 249 -9.80 21.58 12.38
C GLN A 249 -10.87 22.67 12.34
N GLN A 250 -10.46 23.94 12.25
CA GLN A 250 -11.36 25.06 12.08
C GLN A 250 -12.15 24.94 10.76
N ALA A 251 -11.48 24.61 9.66
CA ALA A 251 -12.13 24.39 8.37
C ALA A 251 -13.14 23.25 8.43
N ALA A 252 -12.81 22.12 9.07
CA ALA A 252 -13.74 20.99 9.24
C ALA A 252 -15.00 21.38 10.03
N ARG A 253 -14.88 22.29 11.00
CA ARG A 253 -16.01 22.77 11.83
C ARG A 253 -16.79 23.93 11.18
N SER A 254 -16.33 24.49 10.09
CA SER A 254 -16.92 25.69 9.48
C SER A 254 -18.27 25.42 8.78
N GLY A 255 -18.66 24.17 8.62
CA GLY A 255 -19.83 23.76 7.83
C GLY A 255 -19.67 23.90 6.32
N ARG A 256 -18.51 24.39 5.84
CA ARG A 256 -18.21 24.45 4.42
C ARG A 256 -17.95 23.06 3.87
N TYR A 257 -18.57 22.71 2.76
CA TYR A 257 -18.31 21.45 2.09
C TYR A 257 -17.04 21.50 1.26
N TYR A 258 -16.19 20.50 1.39
CA TYR A 258 -15.02 20.28 0.57
C TYR A 258 -15.09 18.92 -0.12
N SER A 259 -14.80 18.91 -1.43
CA SER A 259 -14.59 17.70 -2.21
C SER A 259 -13.10 17.37 -2.22
N ALA A 260 -12.77 16.16 -1.83
CA ALA A 260 -11.40 15.69 -1.72
C ALA A 260 -11.13 14.55 -2.70
N LEU A 261 -10.18 14.75 -3.61
CA LEU A 261 -9.72 13.76 -4.56
C LEU A 261 -8.53 12.98 -3.97
N TRP A 262 -8.67 11.67 -3.86
CA TRP A 262 -7.64 10.78 -3.34
C TRP A 262 -6.50 10.56 -4.34
N PRO A 263 -5.36 9.97 -3.92
CA PRO A 263 -4.34 9.55 -4.87
C PRO A 263 -4.93 8.61 -5.91
N LEU A 264 -4.53 8.79 -7.15
CA LEU A 264 -4.83 7.84 -8.20
C LEU A 264 -4.13 6.52 -7.89
N MET A 265 -4.88 5.44 -7.76
CA MET A 265 -4.33 4.09 -7.68
C MET A 265 -4.39 3.43 -9.05
N VAL A 266 -3.25 2.98 -9.50
CA VAL A 266 -3.12 2.16 -10.71
C VAL A 266 -2.90 0.72 -10.30
N SER A 267 -3.66 -0.18 -10.89
CA SER A 267 -3.47 -1.61 -10.80
C SER A 267 -2.95 -2.13 -12.13
N ALA A 268 -1.99 -3.03 -12.11
CA ALA A 268 -1.50 -3.73 -13.28
C ALA A 268 -1.36 -5.22 -12.97
N TRP A 269 -1.72 -6.09 -13.92
CA TRP A 269 -1.58 -7.53 -13.75
C TRP A 269 -1.15 -8.23 -15.03
N LYS A 270 -0.47 -9.36 -14.85
CA LYS A 270 0.01 -10.22 -15.92
C LYS A 270 -0.16 -11.68 -15.55
N CYS A 271 -0.73 -12.47 -16.45
CA CYS A 271 -0.70 -13.92 -16.39
C CYS A 271 0.68 -14.43 -16.84
N LYS A 272 1.31 -15.26 -16.03
CA LYS A 272 2.57 -15.91 -16.39
C LYS A 272 2.28 -17.01 -17.42
N PRO A 273 2.97 -17.05 -18.57
CA PRO A 273 2.78 -18.11 -19.56
C PRO A 273 2.92 -19.52 -18.95
N LEU A 274 2.19 -20.48 -19.56
CA LEU A 274 2.26 -21.89 -19.19
C LEU A 274 3.61 -22.52 -19.49
#